data_781e43cd0371a30bb62a954f0c7b8585
#
_entry.id   781e43cd0371a30bb62a954f0c7b8585
#
_cell.length_a   1.000
_cell.length_b   1.000
_cell.length_c   1.000
_cell.angle_alpha   90.00
_cell.angle_beta   90.00
_cell.angle_gamma   90.00
#
_symmetry.space_group_name_H-M   'P 1'
#
loop_
_entity.id
_entity.type
_entity.pdbx_description
1 polymer ?
#
loop_
_entity_poly.entity_id
_entity_poly.type
_entity_poly.pdbx_seq_one_letter_code
_entity_poly.pdbx_strand_id
1 'polypeptide(L)'
;MGLYTADNTRITRAAFPATNTSDPEMTVTADVYSTKPFDLGSRPFDSRDSVPQGSIRTLLFKAGAIVRKSQIDKLFPAATVKTVTPATGPAAGGTVVTITGTNLDGIADVKFGSTTGTALKILTSEKIQVTSPAGAAGAVSIVLNDDAGAVTKTTAFTYA
;
A
#
# COMPACT_ATOMS: atom_id res chain seq x y z
N MET A 1 1.15 5.74 7.52
CA MET A 1 -0.01 6.05 8.43
C MET A 1 -1.20 5.27 7.90
N GLY A 2 -1.88 4.48 8.72
CA GLY A 2 -3.05 3.70 8.31
C GLY A 2 -4.34 4.31 8.84
N LEU A 3 -5.46 4.09 8.13
CA LEU A 3 -6.81 4.42 8.58
C LEU A 3 -7.53 3.14 9.00
N TYR A 4 -8.30 3.21 10.09
CA TYR A 4 -8.98 2.07 10.68
C TYR A 4 -10.37 2.45 11.20
N THR A 5 -11.29 1.49 11.18
CA THR A 5 -12.59 1.59 11.87
C THR A 5 -12.42 1.39 13.38
N ALA A 6 -13.51 1.54 14.14
CA ALA A 6 -13.51 1.33 15.59
C ALA A 6 -13.15 -0.11 15.99
N ASP A 7 -13.48 -1.09 15.16
CA ASP A 7 -13.20 -2.53 15.32
C ASP A 7 -11.83 -2.97 14.78
N ASN A 8 -10.95 -2.01 14.49
CA ASN A 8 -9.59 -2.21 13.96
C ASN A 8 -9.51 -2.73 12.51
N THR A 9 -10.59 -2.68 11.74
CA THR A 9 -10.53 -3.01 10.31
C THR A 9 -9.81 -1.90 9.55
N ARG A 10 -8.82 -2.26 8.73
CA ARG A 10 -8.09 -1.30 7.89
C ARG A 10 -9.02 -0.73 6.82
N ILE A 11 -8.98 0.58 6.66
CA ILE A 11 -9.73 1.30 5.63
C ILE A 11 -8.78 1.65 4.49
N THR A 12 -9.19 1.31 3.27
CA THR A 12 -8.49 1.70 2.03
C THR A 12 -9.27 2.82 1.33
N ARG A 13 -8.66 3.43 0.32
CA ARG A 13 -9.33 4.44 -0.52
C ARG A 13 -10.61 3.90 -1.16
N ALA A 14 -10.67 2.60 -1.45
CA ALA A 14 -11.84 1.95 -2.04
C ALA A 14 -13.09 1.95 -1.14
N ALA A 15 -12.93 2.12 0.18
CA ALA A 15 -14.05 2.28 1.10
C ALA A 15 -14.79 3.62 0.89
N PHE A 16 -14.17 4.58 0.20
CA PHE A 16 -14.75 5.87 -0.14
C PHE A 16 -15.05 5.88 -1.64
N PRO A 17 -16.33 5.96 -2.05
CA PRO A 17 -16.70 5.83 -3.46
C PRO A 17 -15.99 6.87 -4.33
N ALA A 18 -15.46 6.41 -5.46
CA ALA A 18 -14.98 7.29 -6.50
C ALA A 18 -16.20 7.84 -7.26
N THR A 19 -16.36 9.15 -7.27
CA THR A 19 -17.39 9.80 -8.09
C THR A 19 -16.72 10.65 -9.17
N ASN A 20 -17.34 10.71 -10.33
CA ASN A 20 -16.83 11.47 -11.49
C ASN A 20 -17.06 12.99 -11.38
N THR A 21 -17.55 13.49 -10.27
CA THR A 21 -17.75 14.92 -10.03
C THR A 21 -16.51 15.52 -9.35
N SER A 22 -16.22 16.78 -9.60
CA SER A 22 -14.93 17.40 -9.27
C SER A 22 -14.54 17.38 -7.78
N ASP A 23 -15.49 17.44 -6.87
CA ASP A 23 -15.22 17.32 -5.41
C ASP A 23 -16.49 16.94 -4.63
N PRO A 24 -17.03 15.72 -4.80
CA PRO A 24 -18.28 15.33 -4.16
C PRO A 24 -18.13 15.22 -2.65
N GLU A 25 -19.22 15.51 -1.96
CA GLU A 25 -19.39 15.23 -0.55
C GLU A 25 -19.79 13.77 -0.33
N MET A 26 -19.29 13.19 0.74
CA MET A 26 -19.58 11.83 1.16
C MET A 26 -19.89 11.81 2.65
N THR A 27 -20.84 10.98 3.05
CA THR A 27 -21.13 10.75 4.45
C THR A 27 -20.27 9.58 4.96
N VAL A 28 -19.55 9.80 6.04
CA VAL A 28 -18.77 8.76 6.71
C VAL A 28 -19.72 7.84 7.45
N THR A 29 -19.70 6.55 7.14
CA THR A 29 -20.63 5.55 7.69
C THR A 29 -20.20 4.99 9.04
N ALA A 30 -18.92 5.08 9.38
CA ALA A 30 -18.37 4.60 10.67
C ALA A 30 -17.28 5.55 11.16
N ASP A 31 -16.95 5.52 12.44
CA ASP A 31 -15.84 6.28 13.00
C ASP A 31 -14.52 5.87 12.35
N VAL A 32 -13.76 6.85 11.86
CA VAL A 32 -12.48 6.65 11.16
C VAL A 32 -11.34 7.16 12.03
N TYR A 33 -10.38 6.30 12.29
CA TYR A 33 -9.20 6.60 13.10
C TYR A 33 -7.92 6.56 12.25
N SER A 34 -7.02 7.50 12.50
CA SER A 34 -5.63 7.36 12.06
C SER A 34 -4.81 6.68 13.13
N THR A 35 -3.79 5.95 12.73
CA THR A 35 -2.79 5.39 13.63
C THR A 35 -1.42 5.93 13.26
N LYS A 36 -0.68 6.40 14.28
CA LYS A 36 0.76 6.60 14.17
C LYS A 36 1.45 5.48 14.93
N PRO A 37 2.35 4.70 14.31
CA PRO A 37 3.17 3.77 15.05
C PRO A 37 3.96 4.54 16.11
N PHE A 38 4.03 3.99 17.32
CA PHE A 38 5.05 4.41 18.26
C PHE A 38 6.40 4.00 17.65
N ASP A 39 7.33 4.93 17.58
CA ASP A 39 8.69 4.64 17.10
C ASP A 39 9.44 3.84 18.18
N LEU A 40 9.17 2.55 18.22
CA LEU A 40 9.88 1.57 19.06
C LEU A 40 11.08 0.97 18.32
N GLY A 41 11.71 1.75 17.43
CA GLY A 41 12.89 1.32 16.68
C GLY A 41 12.58 0.15 15.73
N SER A 42 12.52 0.44 14.45
CA SER A 42 12.70 -0.49 13.32
C SER A 42 12.03 -1.88 13.38
N ARG A 43 10.82 -1.99 13.94
CA ARG A 43 10.06 -3.23 13.77
C ARG A 43 9.23 -3.14 12.50
N PRO A 44 9.41 -4.08 11.54
CA PRO A 44 8.57 -4.13 10.35
C PRO A 44 7.11 -4.36 10.78
N PHE A 45 6.18 -3.70 10.08
CA PHE A 45 4.75 -3.97 10.23
C PHE A 45 4.46 -5.39 9.75
N ASP A 46 4.23 -6.32 10.68
CA ASP A 46 4.00 -7.72 10.35
C ASP A 46 2.55 -8.04 9.94
N SER A 47 1.62 -7.13 10.19
CA SER A 47 0.22 -7.34 9.84
C SER A 47 -0.40 -6.08 9.26
N ARG A 48 -1.03 -6.23 8.12
CA ARG A 48 -1.73 -5.15 7.40
C ARG A 48 -3.19 -5.01 7.83
N ASP A 49 -3.71 -6.04 8.48
CA ASP A 49 -5.14 -6.15 8.82
C ASP A 49 -5.44 -5.73 10.27
N SER A 50 -4.41 -5.44 11.07
CA SER A 50 -4.57 -5.04 12.46
C SER A 50 -3.82 -3.76 12.81
N VAL A 51 -4.32 -3.02 13.79
CA VAL A 51 -3.62 -1.86 14.34
C VAL A 51 -2.34 -2.35 15.02
N PRO A 52 -1.16 -1.83 14.63
CA PRO A 52 0.10 -2.21 15.25
C PRO A 52 0.08 -1.95 16.76
N GLN A 53 0.59 -2.90 17.54
CA GLN A 53 0.75 -2.70 18.99
C GLN A 53 1.61 -1.47 19.27
N GLY A 54 1.19 -0.64 20.23
CA GLY A 54 1.86 0.61 20.55
C GLY A 54 1.56 1.76 19.60
N SER A 55 0.50 1.67 18.81
CA SER A 55 0.03 2.78 17.97
C SER A 55 -0.87 3.74 18.75
N ILE A 56 -0.69 5.04 18.51
CA ILE A 56 -1.64 6.06 18.97
C ILE A 56 -2.76 6.15 17.95
N ARG A 57 -4.01 6.04 18.41
CA ARG A 57 -5.20 6.23 17.60
C ARG A 57 -5.75 7.63 17.78
N THR A 58 -6.01 8.31 16.69
CA THR A 58 -6.66 9.63 16.68
C THR A 58 -7.93 9.55 15.84
N LEU A 59 -9.08 9.89 16.41
CA LEU A 59 -10.32 10.01 15.65
C LEU A 59 -10.17 11.14 14.62
N LEU A 60 -10.33 10.79 13.33
CA LEU A 60 -10.30 11.75 12.22
C LEU A 60 -11.72 12.20 11.83
N PHE A 61 -12.62 11.24 11.68
CA PHE A 61 -14.01 11.49 11.29
C PHE A 61 -14.94 10.65 12.14
N LYS A 62 -15.98 11.28 12.64
CA LYS A 62 -17.08 10.60 13.33
C LYS A 62 -18.09 10.08 12.31
N ALA A 63 -18.76 8.97 12.61
CA ALA A 63 -19.89 8.50 11.83
C ALA A 63 -20.93 9.60 11.66
N GLY A 64 -21.44 9.77 10.43
CA GLY A 64 -22.35 10.86 10.05
C GLY A 64 -21.64 12.16 9.63
N ALA A 65 -20.32 12.27 9.75
CA ALA A 65 -19.59 13.43 9.24
C ALA A 65 -19.67 13.50 7.71
N ILE A 66 -19.86 14.68 7.18
CA ILE A 66 -19.80 14.96 5.73
C ILE A 66 -18.36 15.39 5.41
N VAL A 67 -17.72 14.70 4.49
CA VAL A 67 -16.34 14.95 4.05
C VAL A 67 -16.28 15.09 2.55
N ARG A 68 -15.33 15.88 2.04
CA ARG A 68 -15.12 16.03 0.60
C ARG A 68 -14.11 15.01 0.09
N LYS A 69 -14.27 14.61 -1.18
CA LYS A 69 -13.32 13.72 -1.86
C LYS A 69 -11.87 14.21 -1.72
N SER A 70 -11.63 15.51 -1.90
CA SER A 70 -10.30 16.11 -1.76
C SER A 70 -9.70 15.97 -0.37
N GLN A 71 -10.50 15.91 0.68
CA GLN A 71 -10.04 15.66 2.05
C GLN A 71 -9.61 14.20 2.22
N ILE A 72 -10.40 13.29 1.64
CA ILE A 72 -10.09 11.85 1.66
C ILE A 72 -8.83 11.55 0.84
N ASP A 73 -8.70 12.11 -0.36
CA ASP A 73 -7.53 11.88 -1.23
C ASP A 73 -6.21 12.29 -0.57
N LYS A 74 -6.23 13.33 0.28
CA LYS A 74 -5.04 13.73 1.06
C LYS A 74 -4.61 12.71 2.12
N LEU A 75 -5.54 11.86 2.57
CA LEU A 75 -5.24 10.80 3.56
C LEU A 75 -4.64 9.54 2.91
N PHE A 76 -4.78 9.41 1.58
CA PHE A 76 -4.26 8.30 0.79
C PHE A 76 -3.31 8.82 -0.30
N PRO A 77 -2.13 9.35 0.07
CA PRO A 77 -1.16 9.78 -0.93
C PRO A 77 -0.68 8.57 -1.72
N ALA A 78 -0.71 8.67 -3.05
CA ALA A 78 -0.31 7.57 -3.93
C ALA A 78 1.14 7.14 -3.68
N ALA A 79 1.37 5.84 -3.74
CA ALA A 79 2.71 5.29 -3.70
C ALA A 79 3.52 5.71 -4.94
N THR A 80 4.84 5.77 -4.83
CA THR A 80 5.73 5.91 -5.98
C THR A 80 6.79 4.83 -5.96
N VAL A 81 7.31 4.43 -7.13
CA VAL A 81 8.42 3.49 -7.25
C VAL A 81 9.63 4.21 -7.82
N LYS A 82 10.70 4.30 -7.03
CA LYS A 82 11.98 4.90 -7.43
C LYS A 82 12.90 3.84 -8.04
N THR A 83 13.25 2.81 -7.28
CA THR A 83 14.17 1.74 -7.72
C THR A 83 13.60 0.35 -7.43
N VAL A 84 14.06 -0.62 -8.23
CA VAL A 84 13.80 -2.05 -8.07
C VAL A 84 15.15 -2.76 -8.11
N THR A 85 15.52 -3.49 -7.08
CA THR A 85 16.85 -4.12 -6.96
C THR A 85 16.76 -5.49 -6.29
N PRO A 86 17.28 -6.57 -6.90
CA PRO A 86 17.79 -6.62 -8.28
C PRO A 86 16.69 -6.42 -9.32
N ALA A 87 17.05 -5.94 -10.52
CA ALA A 87 16.13 -5.74 -11.64
C ALA A 87 16.03 -6.99 -12.54
N THR A 88 16.73 -8.07 -12.18
CA THR A 88 16.74 -9.33 -12.93
C THR A 88 16.67 -10.52 -11.98
N GLY A 89 16.12 -11.64 -12.46
CA GLY A 89 16.09 -12.89 -11.73
C GLY A 89 15.72 -14.08 -12.62
N PRO A 90 15.88 -15.33 -12.12
CA PRO A 90 15.59 -16.52 -12.89
C PRO A 90 14.09 -16.64 -13.19
N ALA A 91 13.76 -17.26 -14.33
CA ALA A 91 12.37 -17.56 -14.73
C ALA A 91 11.63 -18.43 -13.68
N ALA A 92 12.36 -19.25 -12.91
CA ALA A 92 11.80 -20.04 -11.82
C ALA A 92 11.30 -19.19 -10.65
N GLY A 93 11.63 -17.87 -10.59
CA GLY A 93 11.31 -16.99 -9.49
C GLY A 93 12.23 -17.15 -8.28
N GLY A 94 11.76 -16.75 -7.10
CA GLY A 94 12.51 -16.89 -5.84
C GLY A 94 13.48 -15.74 -5.54
N THR A 95 13.60 -14.75 -6.41
CA THR A 95 14.45 -13.58 -6.18
C THR A 95 13.81 -12.63 -5.17
N VAL A 96 14.52 -12.31 -4.08
CA VAL A 96 14.09 -11.28 -3.13
C VAL A 96 14.40 -9.91 -3.73
N VAL A 97 13.37 -9.19 -4.12
CA VAL A 97 13.45 -7.88 -4.75
C VAL A 97 13.15 -6.80 -3.72
N THR A 98 14.03 -5.83 -3.61
CA THR A 98 13.85 -4.62 -2.81
C THR A 98 13.32 -3.50 -3.70
N ILE A 99 12.21 -2.92 -3.34
CA ILE A 99 11.59 -1.78 -4.03
C ILE A 99 11.72 -0.57 -3.11
N THR A 100 12.23 0.54 -3.64
CA THR A 100 12.27 1.82 -2.93
C THR A 100 11.37 2.84 -3.61
N GLY A 101 10.84 3.77 -2.82
CA GLY A 101 9.91 4.78 -3.31
C GLY A 101 9.39 5.67 -2.19
N THR A 102 8.15 6.12 -2.30
CA THR A 102 7.45 6.87 -1.23
C THR A 102 6.06 6.28 -1.01
N ASN A 103 5.52 6.45 0.19
CA ASN A 103 4.19 5.98 0.60
C ASN A 103 3.98 4.46 0.38
N LEU A 104 5.04 3.65 0.58
CA LEU A 104 5.00 2.20 0.38
C LEU A 104 4.39 1.43 1.56
N ASP A 105 4.05 2.09 2.65
CA ASP A 105 3.43 1.50 3.83
C ASP A 105 1.97 1.04 3.60
N GLY A 106 1.33 1.56 2.52
CA GLY A 106 -0.02 1.18 2.08
C GLY A 106 -0.09 -0.03 1.13
N ILE A 107 1.04 -0.57 0.67
CA ILE A 107 1.06 -1.62 -0.36
C ILE A 107 0.38 -2.90 0.10
N ALA A 108 -0.65 -3.34 -0.63
CA ALA A 108 -1.40 -4.57 -0.40
C ALA A 108 -0.73 -5.79 -1.00
N ASP A 109 -0.33 -5.68 -2.24
CA ASP A 109 0.39 -6.72 -2.98
C ASP A 109 1.29 -6.08 -4.05
N VAL A 110 2.21 -6.89 -4.56
CA VAL A 110 3.11 -6.52 -5.65
C VAL A 110 3.01 -7.60 -6.72
N LYS A 111 2.72 -7.20 -7.96
CA LYS A 111 2.67 -8.11 -9.11
C LYS A 111 3.86 -7.90 -10.02
N PHE A 112 4.37 -9.01 -10.55
CA PHE A 112 5.36 -9.08 -11.62
C PHE A 112 4.62 -9.46 -12.91
N GLY A 113 4.35 -8.48 -13.75
CA GLY A 113 3.37 -8.64 -14.83
C GLY A 113 1.98 -8.90 -14.28
N SER A 114 1.42 -10.09 -14.55
CA SER A 114 0.12 -10.52 -14.04
C SER A 114 0.18 -11.36 -12.76
N THR A 115 1.37 -11.85 -12.38
CA THR A 115 1.55 -12.81 -11.28
C THR A 115 1.94 -12.11 -9.98
N THR A 116 1.25 -12.40 -8.89
CA THR A 116 1.52 -11.81 -7.58
C THR A 116 2.80 -12.38 -6.97
N GLY A 117 3.67 -11.49 -6.49
CA GLY A 117 4.84 -11.84 -5.69
C GLY A 117 4.46 -12.40 -4.32
N THR A 118 5.39 -13.08 -3.69
CA THR A 118 5.20 -13.70 -2.37
C THR A 118 6.05 -13.03 -1.30
N ALA A 119 5.80 -13.33 -0.03
CA ALA A 119 6.58 -12.86 1.12
C ALA A 119 6.80 -11.33 1.13
N LEU A 120 5.76 -10.54 0.79
CA LEU A 120 5.82 -9.09 0.89
C LEU A 120 6.12 -8.66 2.34
N LYS A 121 7.17 -7.85 2.50
CA LYS A 121 7.56 -7.23 3.77
C LYS A 121 7.66 -5.71 3.59
N ILE A 122 6.93 -4.97 4.37
CA ILE A 122 7.06 -3.51 4.45
C ILE A 122 8.11 -3.21 5.50
N LEU A 123 9.26 -2.69 5.07
CA LEU A 123 10.37 -2.34 5.97
C LEU A 123 10.22 -0.92 6.51
N THR A 124 9.89 0.02 5.61
CA THR A 124 9.62 1.42 5.93
C THR A 124 8.59 1.98 4.94
N SER A 125 8.11 3.20 5.14
CA SER A 125 7.28 3.91 4.15
C SER A 125 7.99 4.15 2.80
N GLU A 126 9.32 3.94 2.75
CA GLU A 126 10.14 4.16 1.55
C GLU A 126 10.76 2.87 1.00
N LYS A 127 10.60 1.72 1.67
CA LYS A 127 11.25 0.47 1.30
C LYS A 127 10.40 -0.74 1.62
N ILE A 128 10.21 -1.59 0.62
CA ILE A 128 9.57 -2.90 0.76
C ILE A 128 10.43 -4.00 0.13
N GLN A 129 10.21 -5.23 0.54
CA GLN A 129 10.79 -6.42 -0.08
C GLN A 129 9.69 -7.38 -0.48
N VAL A 130 9.89 -8.05 -1.61
CA VAL A 130 8.95 -9.05 -2.15
C VAL A 130 9.74 -10.11 -2.89
N THR A 131 9.30 -11.36 -2.83
CA THR A 131 9.90 -12.45 -3.59
C THR A 131 9.22 -12.58 -4.94
N SER A 132 10.00 -12.59 -6.03
CA SER A 132 9.47 -12.76 -7.38
C SER A 132 8.81 -14.14 -7.55
N PRO A 133 7.65 -14.23 -8.17
CA PRO A 133 7.04 -15.51 -8.57
C PRO A 133 7.79 -16.09 -9.76
N ALA A 134 7.48 -17.33 -10.15
CA ALA A 134 7.90 -17.85 -11.44
C ALA A 134 7.23 -17.04 -12.58
N GLY A 135 7.95 -16.85 -13.68
CA GLY A 135 7.47 -16.08 -14.83
C GLY A 135 8.16 -16.49 -16.12
N ALA A 136 7.57 -16.13 -17.26
CA ALA A 136 8.21 -16.33 -18.55
C ALA A 136 9.42 -15.39 -18.71
N ALA A 137 10.47 -15.86 -19.42
CA ALA A 137 11.62 -15.04 -19.73
C ALA A 137 11.20 -13.74 -20.46
N GLY A 138 11.79 -12.64 -20.09
CA GLY A 138 11.49 -11.32 -20.63
C GLY A 138 11.27 -10.25 -19.59
N ALA A 139 11.15 -9.00 -20.04
CA ALA A 139 10.92 -7.85 -19.18
C ALA A 139 9.44 -7.73 -18.81
N VAL A 140 9.17 -7.53 -17.53
CA VAL A 140 7.83 -7.35 -16.98
C VAL A 140 7.71 -6.05 -16.21
N SER A 141 6.49 -5.53 -16.15
CA SER A 141 6.17 -4.39 -15.29
C SER A 141 5.96 -4.88 -13.85
N ILE A 142 6.29 -4.02 -12.89
CA ILE A 142 5.90 -4.22 -11.49
C ILE A 142 4.69 -3.34 -11.19
N VAL A 143 3.64 -3.94 -10.65
CA VAL A 143 2.41 -3.25 -10.23
C VAL A 143 2.30 -3.37 -8.72
N LEU A 144 2.25 -2.23 -8.03
CA LEU A 144 1.97 -2.15 -6.61
C LEU A 144 0.51 -1.76 -6.43
N ASN A 145 -0.27 -2.57 -5.74
CA ASN A 145 -1.61 -2.20 -5.32
C ASN A 145 -1.53 -1.63 -3.91
N ASP A 146 -1.92 -0.37 -3.75
CA ASP A 146 -1.91 0.34 -2.48
C ASP A 146 -3.30 0.80 -2.04
N ASP A 147 -3.38 1.45 -0.89
CA ASP A 147 -4.62 1.99 -0.36
C ASP A 147 -5.20 3.13 -1.22
N ALA A 148 -4.37 3.81 -2.02
CA ALA A 148 -4.78 4.86 -2.95
C ALA A 148 -5.17 4.32 -4.33
N GLY A 149 -4.74 3.12 -4.69
CA GLY A 149 -4.99 2.47 -5.97
C GLY A 149 -3.81 1.65 -6.46
N ALA A 150 -3.64 1.52 -7.77
CA ALA A 150 -2.55 0.75 -8.36
C ALA A 150 -1.50 1.67 -8.98
N VAL A 151 -0.23 1.39 -8.69
CA VAL A 151 0.92 2.10 -9.26
C VAL A 151 1.78 1.14 -10.08
N THR A 152 2.04 1.47 -11.34
CA THR A 152 2.79 0.63 -12.26
C THR A 152 4.15 1.24 -12.58
N LYS A 153 5.22 0.44 -12.43
CA LYS A 153 6.56 0.72 -12.96
C LYS A 153 6.79 -0.21 -14.15
N THR A 154 6.79 0.37 -15.35
CA THR A 154 6.97 -0.40 -16.59
C THR A 154 8.38 -0.96 -16.71
N THR A 155 8.53 -2.15 -17.32
CA THR A 155 9.82 -2.82 -17.60
C THR A 155 10.81 -2.80 -16.42
N ALA A 156 10.28 -3.03 -15.20
CA ALA A 156 11.05 -2.84 -13.98
C ALA A 156 11.80 -4.09 -13.51
N PHE A 157 11.46 -5.26 -14.05
CA PHE A 157 12.11 -6.54 -13.73
C PHE A 157 12.21 -7.41 -14.97
N THR A 158 13.32 -8.15 -15.13
CA THR A 158 13.55 -9.05 -16.26
C THR A 158 13.78 -10.48 -15.75
N TYR A 159 12.99 -11.42 -16.25
CA TYR A 159 13.22 -12.84 -16.06
C TYR A 159 14.24 -13.34 -17.11
N ALA A 160 15.29 -14.03 -16.63
CA ALA A 160 16.35 -14.62 -17.46
C ALA A 160 16.38 -16.14 -17.34
#